data_033804884403b9720f254bbe4309e39d
#
_entry.id   033804884403b9720f254bbe4309e39d
#
_cell.length_a   1.000
_cell.length_b   1.000
_cell.length_c   1.000
_cell.angle_alpha   90.00
_cell.angle_beta   90.00
_cell.angle_gamma   90.00
#
_symmetry.space_group_name_H-M   'P 1'
#
loop_
_entity.id
_entity.type
_entity.pdbx_description
1 polymer ?
#
loop_
_entity_poly.entity_id
_entity_poly.type
_entity_poly.pdbx_seq_one_letter_code
_entity_poly.pdbx_strand_id
1 'polypeptide(L)' 'RLIKFKMERPGLVEVGQVVDIREGYLPNSVFYYVIEPAVAMSGNFSLGERLFADKGTVTEIANEPRGFYVTVSFEE' A
#
# COMPACT_ATOMS: atom_id res chain seq x y z
N ARG A 1 -3.52 4.71 -10.64
CA ARG A 1 -3.44 5.33 -9.31
C ARG A 1 -2.27 4.76 -8.53
N LEU A 2 -1.48 5.62 -7.93
CA LEU A 2 -0.32 5.22 -7.13
C LEU A 2 -0.61 5.45 -5.64
N ILE A 3 -0.30 4.45 -4.83
CA ILE A 3 -0.42 4.58 -3.37
C ILE A 3 0.88 4.14 -2.74
N LYS A 4 1.33 4.89 -1.73
CA LYS A 4 2.58 4.64 -1.02
C LYS A 4 2.28 3.89 0.29
N PHE A 5 3.04 2.84 0.54
CA PHE A 5 2.91 2.00 1.75
C PHE A 5 4.22 2.05 2.52
N LYS A 6 4.14 2.04 3.84
CA LYS A 6 5.33 1.99 4.69
C LYS A 6 5.54 0.57 5.19
N MET A 7 6.75 0.03 4.97
CA MET A 7 7.16 -1.29 5.43
C MET A 7 7.97 -1.19 6.71
N GLU A 8 7.86 -2.21 7.56
CA GLU A 8 8.66 -2.28 8.79
C GLU A 8 10.13 -2.61 8.50
N ARG A 9 10.41 -3.37 7.45
CA ARG A 9 11.77 -3.77 7.07
C ARG A 9 11.86 -4.00 5.56
N PRO A 10 13.08 -3.90 4.98
CA PRO A 10 13.26 -4.07 3.54
C PRO A 10 13.23 -5.53 3.11
N GLY A 11 13.17 -5.75 1.80
CA GLY A 11 13.37 -7.07 1.21
C GLY A 11 12.15 -7.97 1.19
N LEU A 12 10.96 -7.45 1.51
CA LEU A 12 9.75 -8.25 1.54
C LEU A 12 9.00 -8.29 0.20
N VAL A 13 9.24 -7.33 -0.66
CA VAL A 13 8.67 -7.25 -2.01
C VAL A 13 9.71 -6.72 -2.99
N GLU A 14 9.45 -6.90 -4.28
CA GLU A 14 10.32 -6.44 -5.36
C GLU A 14 9.54 -5.59 -6.36
N VAL A 15 10.24 -4.68 -7.03
CA VAL A 15 9.66 -3.90 -8.13
C VAL A 15 9.18 -4.86 -9.22
N GLY A 16 7.96 -4.64 -9.71
CA GLY A 16 7.33 -5.50 -10.71
C GLY A 16 6.47 -6.60 -10.11
N GLN A 17 6.54 -6.83 -8.81
CA GLN A 17 5.74 -7.85 -8.14
C GLN A 17 4.28 -7.42 -8.05
N VAL A 18 3.37 -8.35 -8.33
CA VAL A 18 1.93 -8.15 -8.09
C VAL A 18 1.66 -8.55 -6.65
N VAL A 19 1.01 -7.66 -5.91
CA VAL A 19 0.73 -7.87 -4.49
C VAL A 19 -0.77 -7.83 -4.21
N ASP A 20 -1.20 -8.61 -3.23
CA ASP A 20 -2.57 -8.60 -2.75
C ASP A 20 -2.73 -7.51 -1.70
N ILE A 21 -3.86 -6.83 -1.75
CA ILE A 21 -4.16 -5.71 -0.87
C ILE A 21 -5.38 -6.05 -0.03
N ARG A 22 -5.27 -5.81 1.26
CA ARG A 22 -6.40 -5.94 2.18
C ARG A 22 -6.81 -4.56 2.66
N GLU A 23 -8.11 -4.29 2.66
CA GLU A 23 -8.67 -3.04 3.18
C GLU A 23 -8.98 -3.19 4.66
N GLY A 24 -8.59 -2.18 5.43
CA GLY A 24 -9.00 -2.02 6.81
C GLY A 24 -9.96 -0.85 6.92
N TYR A 25 -10.81 -0.88 7.92
CA TYR A 25 -11.85 0.12 8.12
C TYR A 25 -11.79 0.68 9.53
N LEU A 26 -11.76 2.00 9.62
CA LEU A 26 -11.79 2.72 10.89
C LEU A 26 -13.10 3.48 11.03
N PRO A 27 -13.48 3.91 12.25
CA PRO A 27 -14.68 4.72 12.44
C PRO A 27 -14.68 5.98 11.57
N ASN A 28 -15.86 6.51 11.27
CA ASN A 28 -16.07 7.72 10.47
C ASN A 28 -15.69 7.54 8.99
N SER A 29 -15.90 6.33 8.46
CA SER A 29 -15.66 6.03 7.04
C SER A 29 -14.23 6.33 6.60
N VAL A 30 -13.28 5.94 7.43
CA VAL A 30 -11.85 6.04 7.12
C VAL A 30 -11.33 4.65 6.77
N PHE A 31 -10.58 4.56 5.67
CA PHE A 31 -10.06 3.30 5.14
C PHE A 31 -8.53 3.34 5.11
N TYR A 32 -7.91 2.19 5.29
CA TYR A 32 -6.48 2.02 5.06
C TYR A 32 -6.23 0.69 4.37
N TYR A 33 -5.04 0.53 3.80
CA TYR A 33 -4.72 -0.65 2.98
C TYR A 33 -3.43 -1.28 3.47
N VAL A 34 -3.36 -2.60 3.38
CA VAL A 34 -2.21 -3.38 3.83
C VAL A 34 -1.78 -4.31 2.69
N ILE A 35 -0.48 -4.32 2.42
CA ILE A 35 0.11 -5.31 1.51
C ILE A 35 0.38 -6.57 2.34
N GLU A 36 -0.37 -7.63 2.07
CA GLU A 36 -0.31 -8.85 2.88
C GLU A 36 1.09 -9.48 2.96
N PRO A 37 1.82 -9.69 1.85
CA PRO A 37 3.10 -10.37 1.96
C PRO A 37 4.18 -9.55 2.67
N ALA A 38 4.05 -8.24 2.69
CA ALA A 38 5.07 -7.33 3.22
C ALA A 38 4.70 -6.69 4.55
N VAL A 39 3.47 -6.88 5.02
CA VAL A 39 2.94 -6.19 6.19
C VAL A 39 3.22 -4.69 6.12
N ALA A 40 2.96 -4.11 4.95
CA ALA A 40 3.13 -2.70 4.70
C ALA A 40 1.79 -2.00 4.72
N MET A 41 1.73 -0.81 5.33
CA MET A 41 0.47 -0.08 5.50
C MET A 41 0.49 1.25 4.77
N SER A 42 -0.67 1.59 4.19
CA SER A 42 -0.88 2.92 3.60
C SER A 42 -1.24 3.93 4.68
N GLY A 43 -1.36 5.20 4.29
CA GLY A 43 -2.04 6.20 5.09
C GLY A 43 -3.55 5.97 5.07
N ASN A 44 -4.29 6.90 5.63
CA ASN A 44 -5.74 6.82 5.71
C ASN A 44 -6.40 7.53 4.55
N PHE A 45 -7.52 6.98 4.08
CA PHE A 45 -8.29 7.50 2.96
C PHE A 45 -9.74 7.72 3.36
N SER A 46 -10.35 8.79 2.86
CA SER A 46 -11.76 9.05 3.04
C SER A 46 -12.58 8.18 2.10
N LEU A 47 -13.90 8.17 2.29
CA LEU A 47 -14.81 7.40 1.43
C LEU A 47 -14.67 7.80 -0.05
N GLY A 48 -14.50 9.09 -0.34
CA GLY A 48 -14.34 9.57 -1.71
C GLY A 48 -13.02 9.16 -2.36
N GLU A 49 -12.04 8.73 -1.56
CA GLU A 49 -10.72 8.32 -2.03
C GLU A 49 -10.50 6.81 -1.92
N ARG A 50 -11.53 6.08 -1.55
CA ARG A 50 -11.45 4.64 -1.33
C ARG A 50 -10.93 3.89 -2.55
N LEU A 51 -10.04 2.93 -2.29
CA LEU A 51 -9.50 2.04 -3.32
C LEU A 51 -10.42 0.82 -3.44
N PHE A 52 -10.75 0.44 -4.68
CA PHE A 52 -11.59 -0.74 -4.92
C PHE A 52 -10.81 -1.93 -5.47
N ALA A 53 -9.60 -1.71 -6.00
CA ALA A 53 -8.74 -2.79 -6.47
C ALA A 53 -8.21 -3.61 -5.30
N ASP A 54 -8.12 -4.92 -5.47
CA ASP A 54 -7.58 -5.84 -4.47
C ASP A 54 -6.16 -6.31 -4.80
N LYS A 55 -5.62 -5.87 -5.92
CA LYS A 55 -4.26 -6.19 -6.37
C LYS A 55 -3.63 -4.97 -7.01
N GLY A 56 -2.33 -4.88 -6.89
CA GLY A 56 -1.55 -3.83 -7.54
C GLY A 56 -0.15 -4.31 -7.85
N THR A 57 0.59 -3.51 -8.61
CA THR A 57 1.96 -3.82 -9.01
C THR A 57 2.93 -2.86 -8.33
N VAL A 58 3.95 -3.39 -7.70
CA VAL A 58 5.01 -2.59 -7.07
C VAL A 58 5.81 -1.87 -8.16
N THR A 59 5.85 -0.54 -8.09
CA THR A 59 6.57 0.28 -9.07
C THR A 59 7.84 0.89 -8.54
N GLU A 60 7.94 1.09 -7.21
CA GLU A 60 9.11 1.71 -6.61
C GLU A 60 9.28 1.24 -5.16
N ILE A 61 10.53 1.06 -4.76
CA ILE A 61 10.88 0.79 -3.37
C ILE A 61 11.92 1.83 -2.98
N ALA A 62 11.63 2.61 -1.93
CA ALA A 62 12.50 3.67 -1.46
C ALA A 62 12.94 3.40 -0.01
N ASN A 63 14.23 3.61 0.23
CA ASN A 63 14.81 3.53 1.55
C ASN A 63 15.07 4.96 2.02
N GLU A 64 14.26 5.43 2.96
CA GLU A 64 14.34 6.81 3.45
C GLU A 64 14.65 6.83 4.94
N PRO A 65 15.09 7.97 5.48
CA PRO A 65 15.42 8.06 6.92
C PRO A 65 14.27 7.66 7.84
N ARG A 66 13.03 7.82 7.40
CA ARG A 66 11.84 7.50 8.19
C ARG A 66 11.37 6.07 8.04
N GLY A 67 11.98 5.30 7.13
CA GLY A 67 11.62 3.90 6.92
C GLY A 67 11.68 3.49 5.46
N PHE A 68 11.11 2.34 5.18
CA PHE A 68 11.09 1.75 3.85
C PHE A 68 9.70 1.95 3.24
N TYR A 69 9.66 2.50 2.02
CA TYR A 69 8.38 2.81 1.37
C TYR A 69 8.25 2.06 0.07
N VAL A 70 7.04 1.57 -0.19
CA VAL A 70 6.69 0.86 -1.42
C VAL A 70 5.60 1.64 -2.12
N THR A 71 5.81 1.95 -3.39
CA THR A 71 4.77 2.55 -4.22
C THR A 71 4.14 1.46 -5.07
N VAL A 72 2.82 1.37 -5.03
CA VAL A 72 2.06 0.36 -5.76
C VAL A 72 1.11 1.05 -6.73
N SER A 73 1.08 0.57 -7.96
CA SER A 73 0.21 1.06 -9.02
C SER A 73 -1.05 0.20 -9.11
N PHE A 74 -2.20 0.85 -9.14
CA PHE A 74 -3.51 0.22 -9.28
C PHE A 74 -4.19 0.68 -10.55
N GLU A 75 -4.99 -0.19 -11.14
CA GLU A 75 -5.74 0.10 -12.37
C GLU A 75 -7.04 0.85 -12.11
N GLU A 76 -6.95 1.92 -11.36
CA GLU A 76 -8.11 2.80 -11.16
C GLU A 76 -7.69 4.24 -10.90
#